data_96061a12052732651b8690d77a9e7338
#
_entry.id   96061a12052732651b8690d77a9e7338
#
_cell.length_a   1.000
_cell.length_b   1.000
_cell.length_c   1.000
_cell.angle_alpha   90.00
_cell.angle_beta   90.00
_cell.angle_gamma   90.00
#
_symmetry.space_group_name_H-M   'P 1'
#
loop_
_entity.id
_entity.type
_entity.pdbx_description
1 polymer ?
#
loop_
_entity_poly.entity_id
_entity_poly.type
_entity_poly.pdbx_seq_one_letter_code
_entity_poly.pdbx_strand_id
1 'polypeptide(L)'
;LRKRIGIVSSFISERLPEHLLTEQIVLTGQYKSSILYAAYGEEELNWARDMLASIGASSLIGRKYRELSQGEKQTVLIARSLMDQPDLIIFDEASSGLDLFAREKLLRHIHQIKQLDHAPTMIYVTHHAEEITKDITHVLLLKDGQIVDQGPKETILRPDVLSQFYQVSVSLIDLGDERLFVKPDIKHSEQSE
;
A
#
# COMPACT_ATOMS: atom_id res chain seq x y z
N LEU A 1 -21.06 -6.70 0.50
CA LEU A 1 -19.81 -6.51 -0.25
C LEU A 1 -18.85 -5.58 0.50
N ARG A 2 -19.29 -4.40 1.00
CA ARG A 2 -18.44 -3.42 1.69
C ARG A 2 -17.66 -3.96 2.91
N LYS A 3 -18.20 -4.97 3.63
CA LYS A 3 -17.57 -5.56 4.82
C LYS A 3 -16.37 -6.46 4.49
N ARG A 4 -16.21 -6.85 3.20
CA ARG A 4 -15.17 -7.78 2.77
C ARG A 4 -13.98 -7.09 2.11
N ILE A 5 -13.99 -5.77 1.95
CA ILE A 5 -12.95 -5.02 1.26
C ILE A 5 -12.36 -3.98 2.21
N GLY A 6 -11.06 -4.05 2.41
CA GLY A 6 -10.24 -3.00 3.03
C GLY A 6 -9.67 -2.07 1.97
N ILE A 7 -9.54 -0.78 2.27
CA ILE A 7 -8.93 0.21 1.37
C ILE A 7 -7.93 1.03 2.17
N VAL A 8 -6.73 1.19 1.61
CA VAL A 8 -5.67 2.04 2.11
C VAL A 8 -5.36 3.09 1.06
N SER A 9 -5.70 4.36 1.34
CA SER A 9 -5.41 5.50 0.46
C SER A 9 -5.24 6.78 1.26
N SER A 10 -4.53 7.76 0.72
CA SER A 10 -4.32 9.07 1.35
C SER A 10 -5.63 9.79 1.63
N PHE A 11 -6.63 9.65 0.75
CA PHE A 11 -7.95 10.24 0.91
C PHE A 11 -8.68 9.82 2.20
N ILE A 12 -8.48 8.58 2.65
CA ILE A 12 -9.05 8.10 3.91
C ILE A 12 -8.34 8.75 5.09
N SER A 13 -7.00 8.88 5.00
CA SER A 13 -6.17 9.49 6.04
C SER A 13 -6.64 10.89 6.44
N GLU A 14 -6.96 11.72 5.46
CA GLU A 14 -7.36 13.12 5.65
C GLU A 14 -8.70 13.29 6.39
N ARG A 15 -9.51 12.23 6.45
CA ARG A 15 -10.84 12.24 7.08
C ARG A 15 -10.84 11.69 8.50
N LEU A 16 -9.71 11.22 8.98
CA LEU A 16 -9.61 10.62 10.32
C LEU A 16 -9.41 11.71 11.38
N PRO A 17 -10.02 11.54 12.57
CA PRO A 17 -9.91 12.50 13.66
C PRO A 17 -8.47 12.57 14.20
N GLU A 18 -7.80 13.70 14.03
CA GLU A 18 -6.39 13.87 14.37
C GLU A 18 -6.08 13.81 15.87
N HIS A 19 -7.09 14.03 16.72
CA HIS A 19 -6.93 14.06 18.19
C HIS A 19 -6.97 12.68 18.83
N LEU A 20 -7.43 11.65 18.11
CA LEU A 20 -7.54 10.28 18.63
C LEU A 20 -6.16 9.61 18.72
N LEU A 21 -6.05 8.65 19.64
CA LEU A 21 -4.90 7.76 19.75
C LEU A 21 -4.88 6.79 18.55
N THR A 22 -3.70 6.31 18.21
CA THR A 22 -3.47 5.39 17.10
C THR A 22 -4.36 4.15 17.16
N GLU A 23 -4.45 3.49 18.33
CA GLU A 23 -5.31 2.33 18.51
C GLU A 23 -6.80 2.65 18.38
N GLN A 24 -7.22 3.86 18.73
CA GLN A 24 -8.59 4.32 18.51
C GLN A 24 -8.89 4.51 17.03
N ILE A 25 -7.93 5.05 16.26
CA ILE A 25 -8.03 5.16 14.80
C ILE A 25 -8.15 3.76 14.18
N VAL A 26 -7.30 2.82 14.60
CA VAL A 26 -7.33 1.44 14.11
C VAL A 26 -8.69 0.80 14.39
N LEU A 27 -9.22 0.97 15.60
CA LEU A 27 -10.53 0.44 16.01
C LEU A 27 -11.69 0.95 15.12
N THR A 28 -11.60 2.18 14.58
CA THR A 28 -12.63 2.69 13.64
C THR A 28 -12.80 1.82 12.41
N GLY A 29 -11.79 1.00 12.07
CA GLY A 29 -11.82 0.07 10.94
C GLY A 29 -12.89 -1.01 11.08
N GLN A 30 -13.14 -1.50 12.29
CA GLN A 30 -14.18 -2.48 12.59
C GLN A 30 -15.58 -1.97 12.22
N TYR A 31 -15.81 -0.67 12.35
CA TYR A 31 -17.11 -0.04 12.07
C TYR A 31 -17.21 0.56 10.66
N LYS A 32 -16.16 0.48 9.86
CA LYS A 32 -16.07 1.12 8.52
C LYS A 32 -16.45 2.61 8.56
N SER A 33 -16.15 3.27 9.65
CA SER A 33 -16.46 4.68 9.91
C SER A 33 -15.20 5.44 10.27
N SER A 34 -15.16 6.74 10.02
CA SER A 34 -14.11 7.62 10.54
C SER A 34 -14.37 8.08 11.98
N ILE A 35 -15.53 7.76 12.54
CA ILE A 35 -15.97 8.18 13.88
C ILE A 35 -16.28 6.93 14.70
N LEU A 36 -15.86 6.91 15.96
CA LEU A 36 -16.25 5.90 16.94
C LEU A 36 -17.63 6.27 17.49
N TYR A 37 -18.68 5.64 16.96
CA TYR A 37 -20.05 5.83 17.42
C TYR A 37 -20.45 4.90 18.55
N ALA A 38 -19.81 3.75 18.66
CA ALA A 38 -20.09 2.75 19.68
C ALA A 38 -19.25 3.00 20.93
N ALA A 39 -19.79 2.70 22.10
CA ALA A 39 -18.99 2.54 23.30
C ALA A 39 -18.01 1.35 23.07
N TYR A 40 -16.77 1.53 23.40
CA TYR A 40 -15.73 0.51 23.33
C TYR A 40 -15.03 0.41 24.70
N GLY A 41 -14.56 -0.77 25.02
CA GLY A 41 -13.82 -1.05 26.23
C GLY A 41 -12.34 -1.33 25.95
N GLU A 42 -11.66 -1.79 26.99
CA GLU A 42 -10.24 -2.13 26.93
C GLU A 42 -9.99 -3.35 26.02
N GLU A 43 -10.96 -4.26 25.92
CA GLU A 43 -10.86 -5.44 25.05
C GLU A 43 -10.73 -5.06 23.58
N GLU A 44 -11.60 -4.18 23.08
CA GLU A 44 -11.57 -3.71 21.69
C GLU A 44 -10.28 -2.91 21.40
N LEU A 45 -9.83 -2.11 22.38
CA LEU A 45 -8.54 -1.41 22.22
C LEU A 45 -7.36 -2.38 22.17
N ASN A 46 -7.40 -3.48 22.91
CA ASN A 46 -6.36 -4.50 22.85
C ASN A 46 -6.33 -5.18 21.48
N TRP A 47 -7.47 -5.49 20.86
CA TRP A 47 -7.50 -5.98 19.47
C TRP A 47 -6.85 -5.02 18.49
N ALA A 48 -7.08 -3.72 18.65
CA ALA A 48 -6.45 -2.71 17.80
C ALA A 48 -4.93 -2.63 18.04
N ARG A 49 -4.47 -2.79 19.29
CA ARG A 49 -3.03 -2.86 19.63
C ARG A 49 -2.38 -4.12 19.07
N ASP A 50 -3.06 -5.27 19.19
CA ASP A 50 -2.59 -6.54 18.64
C ASP A 50 -2.48 -6.48 17.13
N MET A 51 -3.43 -5.83 16.46
CA MET A 51 -3.36 -5.59 15.02
C MET A 51 -2.16 -4.73 14.63
N LEU A 52 -1.87 -3.65 15.36
CA LEU A 52 -0.66 -2.84 15.15
C LEU A 52 0.61 -3.68 15.38
N ALA A 53 0.62 -4.52 16.42
CA ALA A 53 1.76 -5.38 16.72
C ALA A 53 2.00 -6.43 15.62
N SER A 54 0.94 -7.04 15.08
CA SER A 54 1.02 -8.08 14.04
C SER A 54 1.68 -7.61 12.75
N ILE A 55 1.58 -6.31 12.45
CA ILE A 55 2.25 -5.69 11.29
C ILE A 55 3.54 -4.96 11.67
N GLY A 56 4.08 -5.18 12.89
CA GLY A 56 5.34 -4.58 13.34
C GLY A 56 5.26 -3.08 13.67
N ALA A 57 4.08 -2.59 14.04
CA ALA A 57 3.81 -1.17 14.31
C ALA A 57 3.55 -0.84 15.79
N SER A 58 4.00 -1.68 16.73
CA SER A 58 3.81 -1.49 18.18
C SER A 58 4.29 -0.13 18.71
N SER A 59 5.33 0.44 18.09
CA SER A 59 5.88 1.75 18.48
C SER A 59 4.93 2.93 18.26
N LEU A 60 3.82 2.71 17.56
CA LEU A 60 2.81 3.74 17.30
C LEU A 60 1.70 3.76 18.37
N ILE A 61 1.59 2.71 19.18
CA ILE A 61 0.55 2.59 20.23
C ILE A 61 0.69 3.74 21.23
N GLY A 62 -0.43 4.34 21.60
CA GLY A 62 -0.50 5.45 22.56
C GLY A 62 -0.15 6.82 22.01
N ARG A 63 0.29 6.92 20.75
CA ARG A 63 0.58 8.21 20.10
C ARG A 63 -0.70 8.79 19.49
N LYS A 64 -0.80 10.11 19.45
CA LYS A 64 -1.90 10.80 18.78
C LYS A 64 -1.68 10.79 17.27
N TYR A 65 -2.77 10.59 16.51
CA TYR A 65 -2.70 10.51 15.04
C TYR A 65 -2.07 11.74 14.38
N ARG A 66 -2.31 12.95 14.90
CA ARG A 66 -1.69 14.20 14.43
C ARG A 66 -0.16 14.26 14.59
N GLU A 67 0.41 13.46 15.50
CA GLU A 67 1.84 13.45 15.80
C GLU A 67 2.61 12.46 14.90
N LEU A 68 1.89 11.74 14.05
CA LEU A 68 2.45 10.74 13.17
C LEU A 68 2.96 11.39 11.87
N SER A 69 4.10 10.90 11.38
CA SER A 69 4.55 11.18 10.02
C SER A 69 3.58 10.58 9.00
N GLN A 70 3.67 10.98 7.73
CA GLN A 70 2.83 10.42 6.67
C GLN A 70 2.99 8.90 6.54
N GLY A 71 4.21 8.38 6.60
CA GLY A 71 4.46 6.94 6.56
C GLY A 71 3.88 6.19 7.77
N GLU A 72 3.93 6.78 8.96
CA GLU A 72 3.29 6.23 10.15
C GLU A 72 1.76 6.26 10.03
N LYS A 73 1.19 7.33 9.47
CA LYS A 73 -0.25 7.40 9.17
C LYS A 73 -0.68 6.31 8.19
N GLN A 74 0.10 6.05 7.13
CA GLN A 74 -0.17 4.93 6.21
C GLN A 74 -0.12 3.57 6.92
N THR A 75 0.85 3.36 7.81
CA THR A 75 0.91 2.14 8.63
C THR A 75 -0.35 1.96 9.48
N VAL A 76 -0.85 3.03 10.10
CA VAL A 76 -2.11 3.02 10.88
C VAL A 76 -3.31 2.68 10.00
N LEU A 77 -3.36 3.21 8.76
CA LEU A 77 -4.41 2.88 7.80
C LEU A 77 -4.40 1.40 7.41
N ILE A 78 -3.22 0.80 7.27
CA ILE A 78 -3.08 -0.65 7.03
C ILE A 78 -3.71 -1.42 8.19
N ALA A 79 -3.28 -1.18 9.44
CA ALA A 79 -3.82 -1.84 10.61
C ALA A 79 -5.35 -1.66 10.70
N ARG A 80 -5.81 -0.43 10.46
CA ARG A 80 -7.23 -0.09 10.43
C ARG A 80 -8.01 -0.89 9.39
N SER A 81 -7.46 -1.07 8.20
CA SER A 81 -8.13 -1.80 7.12
C SER A 81 -8.24 -3.31 7.39
N LEU A 82 -7.36 -3.85 8.26
CA LEU A 82 -7.33 -5.25 8.66
C LEU A 82 -8.30 -5.59 9.79
N MET A 83 -8.76 -4.58 10.58
CA MET A 83 -9.59 -4.81 11.78
C MET A 83 -10.88 -5.59 11.54
N ASP A 84 -11.47 -5.50 10.35
CA ASP A 84 -12.69 -6.23 9.98
C ASP A 84 -12.39 -7.52 9.18
N GLN A 85 -11.16 -8.04 9.26
CA GLN A 85 -10.70 -9.25 8.58
C GLN A 85 -11.17 -9.34 7.12
N PRO A 86 -10.78 -8.41 6.25
CA PRO A 86 -11.26 -8.36 4.88
C PRO A 86 -10.73 -9.55 4.07
N ASP A 87 -11.49 -9.96 3.03
CA ASP A 87 -10.99 -10.94 2.06
C ASP A 87 -10.07 -10.30 1.01
N LEU A 88 -10.22 -8.99 0.81
CA LEU A 88 -9.48 -8.20 -0.17
C LEU A 88 -9.03 -6.87 0.45
N ILE A 89 -7.77 -6.51 0.25
CA ILE A 89 -7.27 -5.15 0.52
C ILE A 89 -6.80 -4.51 -0.77
N ILE A 90 -7.18 -3.25 -0.96
CA ILE A 90 -6.73 -2.41 -2.06
C ILE A 90 -5.82 -1.32 -1.48
N PHE A 91 -4.58 -1.29 -1.90
CA PHE A 91 -3.64 -0.20 -1.67
C PHE A 91 -3.69 0.72 -2.89
N ASP A 92 -4.31 1.87 -2.73
CA ASP A 92 -4.50 2.83 -3.82
C ASP A 92 -3.50 3.98 -3.65
N GLU A 93 -2.40 3.90 -4.41
CA GLU A 93 -1.25 4.81 -4.33
C GLU A 93 -0.79 5.06 -2.89
N ALA A 94 -0.73 4.01 -2.08
CA ALA A 94 -0.47 4.10 -0.64
C ALA A 94 0.93 4.67 -0.31
N SER A 95 1.87 4.63 -1.23
CA SER A 95 3.23 5.18 -1.11
C SER A 95 3.36 6.64 -1.58
N SER A 96 2.30 7.21 -2.16
CA SER A 96 2.34 8.57 -2.70
C SER A 96 2.73 9.60 -1.63
N GLY A 97 3.69 10.46 -1.95
CA GLY A 97 4.21 11.48 -1.03
C GLY A 97 5.10 10.97 0.11
N LEU A 98 5.45 9.68 0.13
CA LEU A 98 6.39 9.12 1.09
C LEU A 98 7.83 9.31 0.63
N ASP A 99 8.72 9.59 1.58
CA ASP A 99 10.16 9.49 1.34
C ASP A 99 10.60 8.03 1.15
N LEU A 100 11.86 7.84 0.73
CA LEU A 100 12.42 6.53 0.45
C LEU A 100 12.28 5.56 1.63
N PHE A 101 12.61 6.01 2.85
CA PHE A 101 12.60 5.13 4.02
C PHE A 101 11.18 4.77 4.47
N ALA A 102 10.25 5.72 4.41
CA ALA A 102 8.85 5.50 4.71
C ALA A 102 8.20 4.53 3.69
N ARG A 103 8.56 4.64 2.40
CA ARG A 103 8.13 3.71 1.35
C ARG A 103 8.62 2.29 1.62
N GLU A 104 9.91 2.11 1.91
CA GLU A 104 10.46 0.79 2.21
C GLU A 104 9.84 0.18 3.47
N LYS A 105 9.53 1.00 4.47
CA LYS A 105 8.82 0.57 5.67
C LYS A 105 7.38 0.13 5.34
N LEU A 106 6.68 0.86 4.48
CA LEU A 106 5.34 0.49 4.00
C LEU A 106 5.36 -0.87 3.30
N LEU A 107 6.28 -1.08 2.36
CA LEU A 107 6.42 -2.36 1.65
C LEU A 107 6.72 -3.53 2.60
N ARG A 108 7.51 -3.30 3.65
CA ARG A 108 7.74 -4.32 4.70
C ARG A 108 6.47 -4.64 5.49
N HIS A 109 5.64 -3.66 5.80
CA HIS A 109 4.36 -3.92 6.47
C HIS A 109 3.41 -4.72 5.56
N ILE A 110 3.39 -4.43 4.25
CA ILE A 110 2.62 -5.20 3.26
C ILE A 110 3.11 -6.66 3.22
N HIS A 111 4.42 -6.88 3.26
CA HIS A 111 4.98 -8.23 3.37
C HIS A 111 4.51 -8.96 4.64
N GLN A 112 4.44 -8.27 5.78
CA GLN A 112 3.97 -8.85 7.05
C GLN A 112 2.50 -9.28 7.00
N ILE A 113 1.64 -8.55 6.26
CA ILE A 113 0.23 -8.93 6.08
C ILE A 113 0.12 -10.34 5.46
N LYS A 114 1.00 -10.69 4.53
CA LYS A 114 1.02 -12.00 3.89
C LYS A 114 1.32 -13.15 4.87
N GLN A 115 1.93 -12.85 6.01
CA GLN A 115 2.26 -13.82 7.05
C GLN A 115 1.13 -14.03 8.08
N LEU A 116 0.04 -13.28 7.99
CA LEU A 116 -1.10 -13.44 8.87
C LEU A 116 -1.84 -14.75 8.57
N ASP A 117 -2.39 -15.40 9.59
CA ASP A 117 -3.16 -16.65 9.45
C ASP A 117 -4.32 -16.53 8.46
N HIS A 118 -4.93 -15.34 8.39
CA HIS A 118 -6.00 -14.99 7.46
C HIS A 118 -5.58 -13.82 6.58
N ALA A 119 -4.51 -14.01 5.80
CA ALA A 119 -4.03 -12.99 4.88
C ALA A 119 -5.07 -12.71 3.78
N PRO A 120 -5.48 -11.45 3.57
CA PRO A 120 -6.39 -11.09 2.49
C PRO A 120 -5.69 -11.18 1.12
N THR A 121 -6.46 -11.32 0.06
CA THR A 121 -5.97 -11.00 -1.29
C THR A 121 -5.59 -9.52 -1.34
N MET A 122 -4.48 -9.19 -1.99
CA MET A 122 -4.00 -7.80 -2.07
C MET A 122 -3.99 -7.31 -3.50
N ILE A 123 -4.53 -6.11 -3.72
CA ILE A 123 -4.34 -5.34 -4.95
C ILE A 123 -3.50 -4.11 -4.59
N TYR A 124 -2.37 -3.93 -5.26
CA TYR A 124 -1.48 -2.80 -5.07
C TYR A 124 -1.46 -1.95 -6.32
N VAL A 125 -2.05 -0.75 -6.25
CA VAL A 125 -2.07 0.22 -7.35
C VAL A 125 -0.90 1.18 -7.17
N THR A 126 -0.02 1.24 -8.16
CA THR A 126 1.14 2.11 -8.15
C THR A 126 1.54 2.50 -9.58
N HIS A 127 2.23 3.60 -9.71
CA HIS A 127 2.94 4.01 -10.93
C HIS A 127 4.47 3.85 -10.80
N HIS A 128 4.92 3.20 -9.71
CA HIS A 128 6.32 2.93 -9.40
C HIS A 128 6.66 1.45 -9.58
N ALA A 129 7.36 1.10 -10.64
CA ALA A 129 7.72 -0.31 -10.90
C ALA A 129 8.62 -0.91 -9.80
N GLU A 130 9.45 -0.09 -9.16
CA GLU A 130 10.31 -0.48 -8.04
C GLU A 130 9.56 -0.88 -6.77
N GLU A 131 8.26 -0.66 -6.71
CA GLU A 131 7.40 -1.11 -5.60
C GLU A 131 6.84 -2.52 -5.82
N ILE A 132 7.03 -3.08 -7.01
CA ILE A 132 6.62 -4.45 -7.32
C ILE A 132 7.63 -5.42 -6.70
N THR A 133 7.34 -5.83 -5.47
CA THR A 133 8.20 -6.72 -4.68
C THR A 133 7.99 -8.19 -5.06
N LYS A 134 8.77 -9.09 -4.45
CA LYS A 134 8.61 -10.55 -4.58
C LYS A 134 7.23 -11.07 -4.13
N ASP A 135 6.49 -10.29 -3.35
CA ASP A 135 5.16 -10.67 -2.86
C ASP A 135 4.06 -10.49 -3.90
N ILE A 136 4.32 -9.71 -4.94
CA ILE A 136 3.42 -9.52 -6.07
C ILE A 136 3.62 -10.66 -7.08
N THR A 137 2.55 -11.38 -7.38
CA THR A 137 2.56 -12.54 -8.29
C THR A 137 2.09 -12.19 -9.69
N HIS A 138 1.16 -11.24 -9.81
CA HIS A 138 0.54 -10.86 -11.08
C HIS A 138 0.58 -9.35 -11.24
N VAL A 139 0.68 -8.92 -12.48
CA VAL A 139 0.66 -7.50 -12.87
C VAL A 139 -0.45 -7.29 -13.89
N LEU A 140 -1.13 -6.15 -13.77
CA LEU A 140 -2.10 -5.65 -14.73
C LEU A 140 -1.64 -4.25 -15.16
N LEU A 141 -1.47 -4.06 -16.47
CA LEU A 141 -1.14 -2.76 -17.05
C LEU A 141 -2.41 -2.06 -17.51
N LEU A 142 -2.71 -0.93 -16.88
CA LEU A 142 -3.89 -0.11 -17.16
C LEU A 142 -3.47 1.20 -17.83
N LYS A 143 -4.07 1.54 -18.97
CA LYS A 143 -3.83 2.80 -19.68
C LYS A 143 -5.14 3.30 -20.29
N ASP A 144 -5.44 4.58 -20.14
CA ASP A 144 -6.64 5.24 -20.68
C ASP A 144 -7.95 4.49 -20.35
N GLY A 145 -8.03 3.91 -19.14
CA GLY A 145 -9.19 3.15 -18.67
C GLY A 145 -9.31 1.74 -19.28
N GLN A 146 -8.31 1.27 -20.02
CA GLN A 146 -8.30 -0.05 -20.66
C GLN A 146 -7.17 -0.92 -20.14
N ILE A 147 -7.43 -2.21 -20.02
CA ILE A 147 -6.40 -3.20 -19.73
C ILE A 147 -5.58 -3.41 -21.01
N VAL A 148 -4.28 -3.05 -20.93
CA VAL A 148 -3.35 -3.23 -22.06
C VAL A 148 -2.78 -4.64 -22.05
N ASP A 149 -2.38 -5.13 -20.86
CA ASP A 149 -1.88 -6.48 -20.68
C ASP A 149 -2.06 -6.91 -19.21
N GLN A 150 -2.07 -8.22 -18.95
CA GLN A 150 -2.14 -8.77 -17.60
C GLN A 150 -1.60 -10.20 -17.55
N GLY A 151 -1.00 -10.57 -16.43
CA GLY A 151 -0.49 -11.91 -16.24
C GLY A 151 0.51 -12.05 -15.11
N PRO A 152 1.21 -13.20 -15.04
CA PRO A 152 2.30 -13.40 -14.11
C PRO A 152 3.36 -12.29 -14.23
N LYS A 153 3.92 -11.85 -13.10
CA LYS A 153 4.89 -10.76 -13.02
C LYS A 153 6.02 -10.92 -14.04
N GLU A 154 6.57 -12.11 -14.16
CA GLU A 154 7.71 -12.43 -15.01
C GLU A 154 7.40 -12.30 -16.52
N THR A 155 6.14 -12.43 -16.92
CA THR A 155 5.72 -12.28 -18.30
C THR A 155 5.42 -10.83 -18.68
N ILE A 156 4.99 -10.02 -17.71
CA ILE A 156 4.59 -8.63 -17.92
C ILE A 156 5.77 -7.67 -17.73
N LEU A 157 6.63 -7.91 -16.74
CA LEU A 157 7.79 -7.05 -16.46
C LEU A 157 8.97 -7.39 -17.37
N ARG A 158 8.78 -7.21 -18.68
CA ARG A 158 9.76 -7.42 -19.74
C ARG A 158 9.98 -6.13 -20.53
N PRO A 159 11.19 -5.87 -21.03
CA PRO A 159 11.50 -4.66 -21.77
C PRO A 159 10.60 -4.44 -23.00
N ASP A 160 10.27 -5.52 -23.74
CA ASP A 160 9.42 -5.46 -24.93
C ASP A 160 7.98 -5.08 -24.57
N VAL A 161 7.38 -5.72 -23.57
CA VAL A 161 6.01 -5.44 -23.11
C VAL A 161 5.90 -4.02 -22.55
N LEU A 162 6.84 -3.61 -21.68
CA LEU A 162 6.82 -2.29 -21.06
C LEU A 162 7.15 -1.18 -22.09
N SER A 163 8.02 -1.44 -23.08
CA SER A 163 8.25 -0.47 -24.16
C SER A 163 7.00 -0.21 -24.99
N GLN A 164 6.21 -1.25 -25.24
CA GLN A 164 4.91 -1.10 -25.92
C GLN A 164 3.92 -0.31 -25.06
N PHE A 165 3.84 -0.62 -23.75
CA PHE A 165 2.95 0.07 -22.81
C PHE A 165 3.28 1.56 -22.68
N TYR A 166 4.57 1.90 -22.49
CA TYR A 166 5.02 3.29 -22.34
C TYR A 166 5.16 4.02 -23.66
N GLN A 167 5.12 3.32 -24.81
CA GLN A 167 5.34 3.86 -26.16
C GLN A 167 6.72 4.52 -26.32
N VAL A 168 7.69 4.05 -25.57
CA VAL A 168 9.10 4.44 -25.61
C VAL A 168 9.96 3.23 -25.25
N SER A 169 11.14 3.11 -25.88
CA SER A 169 12.07 2.04 -25.50
C SER A 169 12.45 2.17 -24.03
N VAL A 170 12.39 1.07 -23.30
CA VAL A 170 12.81 1.02 -21.91
C VAL A 170 13.76 -0.15 -21.67
N SER A 171 14.69 0.05 -20.76
CA SER A 171 15.51 -1.00 -20.17
C SER A 171 15.11 -1.26 -18.71
N LEU A 172 15.36 -2.48 -18.24
CA LEU A 172 15.10 -2.87 -16.85
C LEU A 172 16.41 -2.96 -16.10
N ILE A 173 16.47 -2.32 -14.95
CA ILE A 173 17.62 -2.39 -14.04
C ILE A 173 17.18 -3.23 -12.84
N ASP A 174 17.90 -4.32 -12.58
CA ASP A 174 17.69 -5.15 -11.40
C ASP A 174 18.18 -4.41 -10.15
N LEU A 175 17.29 -4.24 -9.18
CA LEU A 175 17.56 -3.62 -7.88
C LEU A 175 17.85 -4.66 -6.78
N GLY A 176 17.81 -5.95 -7.12
CA GLY A 176 17.82 -7.04 -6.14
C GLY A 176 16.44 -7.34 -5.56
N ASP A 177 16.33 -8.44 -4.81
CA ASP A 177 15.08 -8.89 -4.16
C ASP A 177 13.86 -8.96 -5.12
N GLU A 178 14.09 -9.34 -6.37
CA GLU A 178 13.09 -9.40 -7.45
C GLU A 178 12.43 -8.06 -7.79
N ARG A 179 13.09 -6.96 -7.47
CA ARG A 179 12.61 -5.60 -7.78
C ARG A 179 13.33 -5.04 -9.00
N LEU A 180 12.60 -4.29 -9.79
CA LEU A 180 13.09 -3.72 -11.05
C LEU A 180 12.85 -2.21 -11.09
N PHE A 181 13.79 -1.49 -11.67
CA PHE A 181 13.59 -0.10 -12.06
C PHE A 181 13.42 -0.02 -13.58
N VAL A 182 12.36 0.66 -14.03
CA VAL A 182 12.10 0.88 -15.46
C VAL A 182 12.77 2.18 -15.88
N LYS A 183 13.81 2.06 -16.70
CA LYS A 183 14.57 3.20 -17.22
C LYS A 183 14.17 3.48 -18.67
N PRO A 184 13.64 4.68 -19.00
CA PRO A 184 13.42 5.08 -20.37
C PRO A 184 14.75 5.26 -21.12
N ASP A 185 14.87 4.71 -22.31
CA ASP A 185 16.01 4.90 -23.20
C ASP A 185 15.80 6.17 -24.04
N ILE A 186 15.78 7.32 -23.37
CA ILE A 186 15.64 8.62 -24.03
C ILE A 186 16.98 8.90 -24.74
N LYS A 187 17.02 8.76 -26.06
CA LYS A 187 18.11 9.32 -26.83
C LYS A 187 18.04 10.84 -26.67
N HIS A 188 19.06 11.45 -26.11
CA HIS A 188 19.22 12.88 -26.22
C HIS A 188 19.31 13.17 -27.74
N SER A 189 18.20 13.61 -28.32
CA SER A 189 18.26 14.29 -29.61
C SER A 189 19.16 15.49 -29.36
N GLU A 190 20.36 15.43 -29.94
CA GLU A 190 21.29 16.55 -29.99
C GLU A 190 20.49 17.80 -30.37
N GLN A 191 20.60 18.82 -29.53
CA GLN A 191 20.23 20.17 -29.87
C GLN A 191 21.02 20.54 -31.11
N SER A 192 20.34 20.46 -32.26
CA SER A 192 20.80 21.09 -33.50
C SER A 192 20.16 22.45 -33.54
N GLU A 193 20.99 23.45 -33.27
CA GLU A 193 20.94 24.87 -33.53
C GLU A 193 19.68 25.49 -34.19
#